data_3cc4972cee9bc128d612a7a677f4effa
#
_entry.id   3cc4972cee9bc128d612a7a677f4effa
#
_cell.length_a   1.000
_cell.length_b   1.000
_cell.length_c   1.000
_cell.angle_alpha   90.00
_cell.angle_beta   90.00
_cell.angle_gamma   90.00
#
_symmetry.space_group_name_H-M   'P 1'
#
loop_
_entity.id
_entity.type
_entity.pdbx_description
1 polymer ?
#
loop_
_entity_poly.entity_id
_entity_poly.type
_entity_poly.pdbx_seq_one_letter_code
_entity_poly.pdbx_strand_id
1 'polypeptide(L)'
;METVTIVFRVMMYILVLLVLYYLYKFLYGDSWAQKDIVVYSASSHTNGMPSNNSNVTTLTTSVPQIYPGGEYSISTWMYVNSWTTAKNKPFFTLSGGGGSFKSLVLFLGQRTNKLGVRISTTSGSKLNAAEMGKITSSSPMAPYTDNDISMCDIESVDLQKWVNVTVVLMGKTVDVYMDGKLARSCVYGTTFDADGNTPTITLGGPDSFSGYIGLTRAANFAYSPDIVYSHYQQGPFAGFSLSSLNPFSYDLTLSSNGSTIFSTSNE
;
A
#
# COMPACT_ATOMS: atom_id res chain seq x y z
N MET A 1 -1.18 32.15 -51.53
CA MET A 1 -1.26 32.88 -50.24
C MET A 1 -2.25 32.22 -49.23
N GLU A 2 -3.40 31.74 -49.69
CA GLU A 2 -4.41 31.12 -48.76
C GLU A 2 -3.90 29.86 -48.09
N THR A 3 -3.20 28.96 -48.79
CA THR A 3 -2.67 27.74 -48.18
C THR A 3 -1.69 27.97 -47.04
N VAL A 4 -0.84 28.95 -47.15
CA VAL A 4 0.12 29.34 -46.10
C VAL A 4 -0.62 29.85 -44.86
N THR A 5 -1.69 30.63 -45.06
CA THR A 5 -2.50 31.15 -43.97
C THR A 5 -3.27 30.02 -43.24
N ILE A 6 -3.75 29.02 -43.99
CA ILE A 6 -4.41 27.84 -43.38
C ILE A 6 -3.43 27.02 -42.57
N VAL A 7 -2.24 26.75 -43.12
CA VAL A 7 -1.18 26.02 -42.39
C VAL A 7 -0.78 26.73 -41.10
N PHE A 8 -0.61 28.06 -41.17
CA PHE A 8 -0.29 28.86 -39.99
C PHE A 8 -1.38 28.83 -38.92
N ARG A 9 -2.66 28.88 -39.31
CA ARG A 9 -3.79 28.74 -38.36
C ARG A 9 -3.80 27.36 -37.70
N VAL A 10 -3.60 26.28 -38.48
CA VAL A 10 -3.55 24.91 -37.94
C VAL A 10 -2.40 24.77 -36.96
N MET A 11 -1.20 25.28 -37.28
CA MET A 11 -0.07 25.28 -36.35
C MET A 11 -0.35 26.03 -35.06
N MET A 12 -1.02 27.19 -35.15
CA MET A 12 -1.43 27.96 -33.96
C MET A 12 -2.40 27.17 -33.08
N TYR A 13 -3.38 26.46 -33.65
CA TYR A 13 -4.29 25.61 -32.90
C TYR A 13 -3.57 24.47 -32.20
N ILE A 14 -2.65 23.80 -32.89
CA ILE A 14 -1.84 22.71 -32.30
C ILE A 14 -0.99 23.26 -31.14
N LEU A 15 -0.36 24.42 -31.32
CA LEU A 15 0.45 25.05 -30.27
C LEU A 15 -0.40 25.41 -29.04
N VAL A 16 -1.61 25.97 -29.24
CA VAL A 16 -2.54 26.27 -28.16
C VAL A 16 -2.97 25.00 -27.42
N LEU A 17 -3.28 23.93 -28.14
CA LEU A 17 -3.63 22.64 -27.52
C LEU A 17 -2.44 22.05 -26.73
N LEU A 18 -1.22 22.16 -27.23
CA LEU A 18 -0.02 21.72 -26.48
C LEU A 18 0.18 22.56 -25.23
N VAL A 19 0.03 23.88 -25.30
CA VAL A 19 0.13 24.76 -24.13
C VAL A 19 -0.95 24.40 -23.11
N LEU A 20 -2.19 24.23 -23.53
CA LEU A 20 -3.29 23.80 -22.65
C LEU A 20 -3.02 22.42 -22.04
N TYR A 21 -2.49 21.48 -22.81
CA TYR A 21 -2.12 20.15 -22.29
C TYR A 21 -1.01 20.25 -21.23
N TYR A 22 0.06 21.04 -21.48
CA TYR A 22 1.12 21.22 -20.51
C TYR A 22 0.67 22.03 -19.29
N LEU A 23 -0.20 23.01 -19.49
CA LEU A 23 -0.82 23.76 -18.40
C LEU A 23 -1.70 22.84 -17.54
N TYR A 24 -2.54 22.03 -18.17
CA TYR A 24 -3.33 21.00 -17.49
C TYR A 24 -2.45 20.04 -16.69
N LYS A 25 -1.38 19.52 -17.33
CA LYS A 25 -0.41 18.64 -16.68
C LYS A 25 0.35 19.32 -15.54
N PHE A 26 0.63 20.62 -15.66
CA PHE A 26 1.28 21.43 -14.61
C PHE A 26 0.33 21.70 -13.44
N LEU A 27 -0.92 22.03 -13.71
CA LEU A 27 -1.94 22.33 -12.67
C LEU A 27 -2.50 21.07 -12.00
N TYR A 28 -2.64 20.01 -12.76
CA TYR A 28 -3.27 18.74 -12.32
C TYR A 28 -2.32 17.55 -12.42
N GLY A 29 -1.04 17.82 -12.65
CA GLY A 29 -0.02 16.78 -12.78
C GLY A 29 0.17 15.96 -11.51
N ASP A 30 0.86 14.89 -11.65
CA ASP A 30 1.08 13.69 -10.83
C ASP A 30 0.91 13.77 -9.30
N SER A 31 0.94 14.93 -8.67
CA SER A 31 0.75 15.07 -7.21
C SER A 31 -0.68 14.84 -6.72
N TRP A 32 -1.66 15.00 -7.62
CA TRP A 32 -3.10 14.80 -7.33
C TRP A 32 -3.66 13.51 -7.94
N ALA A 33 -2.86 12.81 -8.75
CA ALA A 33 -3.30 11.56 -9.33
C ALA A 33 -3.42 10.48 -8.24
N GLN A 34 -4.50 9.73 -8.27
CA GLN A 34 -4.63 8.51 -7.49
C GLN A 34 -3.53 7.55 -7.93
N LYS A 35 -2.70 7.15 -6.98
CA LYS A 35 -1.60 6.21 -7.21
C LYS A 35 -1.81 4.97 -6.37
N ASP A 36 -1.81 3.83 -7.03
CA ASP A 36 -1.71 2.51 -6.39
C ASP A 36 -0.39 1.89 -6.84
N ILE A 37 0.47 1.58 -5.90
CA ILE A 37 1.78 1.02 -6.17
C ILE A 37 2.01 -0.30 -5.44
N VAL A 38 2.78 -1.15 -6.07
CA VAL A 38 3.39 -2.30 -5.40
C VAL A 38 4.61 -1.83 -4.62
N VAL A 39 4.52 -1.88 -3.30
CA VAL A 39 5.59 -1.52 -2.37
C VAL A 39 6.62 -2.65 -2.28
N TYR A 40 6.14 -3.87 -2.21
CA TYR A 40 6.95 -5.08 -2.16
C TYR A 40 6.23 -6.22 -2.89
N SER A 41 7.00 -7.03 -3.58
CA SER A 41 6.50 -8.24 -4.24
C SER A 41 7.45 -9.40 -4.05
N ALA A 42 6.91 -10.58 -3.81
CA ALA A 42 7.62 -11.84 -3.79
C ALA A 42 7.19 -12.69 -4.98
N SER A 43 8.10 -13.44 -5.57
CA SER A 43 7.79 -14.34 -6.69
C SER A 43 7.31 -15.73 -6.24
N SER A 44 7.59 -16.11 -4.99
CA SER A 44 7.22 -17.41 -4.41
C SER A 44 7.22 -17.37 -2.89
N HIS A 45 6.72 -18.43 -2.25
CA HIS A 45 6.75 -18.56 -0.79
C HIS A 45 8.16 -18.47 -0.22
N THR A 46 9.14 -19.12 -0.86
CA THR A 46 10.54 -19.11 -0.42
C THR A 46 11.25 -17.78 -0.63
N ASN A 47 10.74 -16.96 -1.53
CA ASN A 47 11.26 -15.62 -1.83
C ASN A 47 10.48 -14.50 -1.13
N GLY A 48 9.52 -14.84 -0.26
CA GLY A 48 8.89 -13.88 0.63
C GLY A 48 9.92 -13.20 1.52
N MET A 49 9.73 -11.93 1.82
CA MET A 49 10.62 -11.21 2.73
C MET A 49 10.47 -11.78 4.15
N PRO A 50 11.54 -12.27 4.78
CA PRO A 50 11.48 -12.67 6.17
C PRO A 50 11.03 -11.50 7.04
N SER A 51 9.94 -11.66 7.77
CA SER A 51 9.35 -10.59 8.58
C SER A 51 10.23 -10.15 9.75
N ASN A 52 11.06 -11.04 10.25
CA ASN A 52 12.01 -10.79 11.35
C ASN A 52 13.43 -10.43 10.88
N ASN A 53 13.59 -10.05 9.61
CA ASN A 53 14.89 -9.65 9.08
C ASN A 53 15.37 -8.37 9.80
N SER A 54 16.63 -8.37 10.23
CA SER A 54 17.28 -7.19 10.81
C SER A 54 17.46 -6.05 9.79
N ASN A 55 17.49 -6.36 8.52
CA ASN A 55 17.51 -5.38 7.44
C ASN A 55 16.09 -4.92 7.13
N VAL A 56 15.62 -3.94 7.87
CA VAL A 56 14.32 -3.31 7.67
C VAL A 56 14.28 -2.66 6.29
N THR A 57 13.36 -3.10 5.44
CA THR A 57 13.16 -2.48 4.14
C THR A 57 12.38 -1.19 4.32
N THR A 58 13.05 -0.07 4.12
CA THR A 58 12.44 1.26 4.11
C THR A 58 12.31 1.72 2.66
N LEU A 59 11.11 1.92 2.19
CA LEU A 59 10.81 2.34 0.82
C LEU A 59 10.32 3.79 0.84
N THR A 60 11.07 4.69 0.22
CA THR A 60 10.81 6.14 0.25
C THR A 60 10.44 6.75 -1.10
N THR A 61 10.92 6.19 -2.21
CA THR A 61 10.98 6.92 -3.48
C THR A 61 9.74 6.85 -4.37
N SER A 62 8.81 5.93 -4.10
CA SER A 62 7.64 5.72 -4.96
C SER A 62 6.32 5.67 -4.18
N VAL A 63 6.38 5.77 -2.87
CA VAL A 63 5.19 5.65 -2.02
C VAL A 63 4.26 6.84 -2.26
N PRO A 64 2.95 6.61 -2.48
CA PRO A 64 2.00 7.70 -2.70
C PRO A 64 1.95 8.65 -1.51
N GLN A 65 1.84 9.94 -1.79
CA GLN A 65 1.80 10.98 -0.75
C GLN A 65 0.63 10.77 0.21
N ILE A 66 0.86 11.12 1.46
CA ILE A 66 -0.09 11.01 2.56
C ILE A 66 -0.38 12.39 3.11
N TYR A 67 -1.63 12.65 3.45
CA TYR A 67 -2.06 13.94 4.00
C TYR A 67 -2.91 13.73 5.26
N PRO A 68 -2.82 14.63 6.25
CA PRO A 68 -3.69 14.61 7.40
C PRO A 68 -5.17 14.67 6.99
N GLY A 69 -5.97 13.77 7.52
CA GLY A 69 -7.40 13.67 7.17
C GLY A 69 -7.71 13.21 5.75
N GLY A 70 -6.69 12.86 4.97
CA GLY A 70 -6.84 12.31 3.62
C GLY A 70 -7.25 10.85 3.61
N GLU A 71 -7.24 10.29 2.42
CA GLU A 71 -7.48 8.87 2.19
C GLU A 71 -6.15 8.14 1.99
N TYR A 72 -6.06 6.94 2.50
CA TYR A 72 -4.90 6.09 2.28
C TYR A 72 -5.27 4.61 2.46
N SER A 73 -4.77 3.76 1.59
CA SER A 73 -5.01 2.33 1.67
C SER A 73 -3.72 1.53 1.61
N ILE A 74 -3.68 0.47 2.38
CA ILE A 74 -2.55 -0.46 2.44
C ILE A 74 -3.11 -1.87 2.38
N SER A 75 -2.53 -2.69 1.53
CA SER A 75 -2.81 -4.13 1.47
C SER A 75 -1.50 -4.88 1.59
N THR A 76 -1.41 -5.83 2.50
CA THR A 76 -0.21 -6.65 2.72
C THR A 76 -0.56 -8.09 2.97
N TRP A 77 0.23 -9.00 2.43
CA TRP A 77 0.14 -10.43 2.70
C TRP A 77 1.16 -10.82 3.76
N MET A 78 0.74 -11.63 4.70
CA MET A 78 1.62 -12.16 5.73
C MET A 78 1.42 -13.68 5.92
N TYR A 79 2.50 -14.36 6.27
CA TYR A 79 2.52 -15.77 6.63
C TYR A 79 3.26 -15.93 7.95
N VAL A 80 2.55 -16.29 9.00
CA VAL A 80 3.14 -16.50 10.32
C VAL A 80 3.53 -17.95 10.47
N ASN A 81 4.84 -18.21 10.50
CA ASN A 81 5.38 -19.55 10.59
C ASN A 81 5.36 -20.07 12.03
N SER A 82 5.89 -19.26 12.95
CA SER A 82 5.96 -19.62 14.36
C SER A 82 5.68 -18.44 15.26
N TRP A 83 5.22 -18.71 16.46
CA TRP A 83 4.81 -17.73 17.44
C TRP A 83 5.78 -17.70 18.63
N THR A 84 6.27 -16.51 18.95
CA THR A 84 7.02 -16.25 20.17
C THR A 84 6.21 -15.35 21.09
N THR A 85 6.25 -15.62 22.39
CA THR A 85 5.46 -14.89 23.39
C THR A 85 6.22 -13.73 24.06
N ALA A 86 7.41 -13.39 23.57
CA ALA A 86 8.29 -12.43 24.22
C ALA A 86 7.73 -10.99 24.22
N LYS A 87 7.22 -10.54 23.09
CA LYS A 87 6.72 -9.17 22.90
C LYS A 87 5.73 -9.06 21.75
N ASN A 88 5.06 -7.91 21.61
CA ASN A 88 4.27 -7.62 20.42
C ASN A 88 5.18 -7.53 19.19
N LYS A 89 4.62 -7.82 18.03
CA LYS A 89 5.38 -8.05 16.80
C LYS A 89 4.95 -7.07 15.71
N PRO A 90 5.48 -5.84 15.68
CA PRO A 90 5.20 -4.91 14.60
C PRO A 90 5.78 -5.46 13.29
N PHE A 91 5.00 -5.41 12.23
CA PHE A 91 5.40 -5.91 10.92
C PHE A 91 5.16 -4.91 9.79
N PHE A 92 4.39 -3.89 10.03
CA PHE A 92 4.14 -2.82 9.07
C PHE A 92 4.10 -1.48 9.79
N THR A 93 4.81 -0.51 9.26
CA THR A 93 4.82 0.86 9.78
C THR A 93 4.78 1.86 8.63
N LEU A 94 3.86 2.82 8.71
CA LEU A 94 3.79 3.97 7.83
C LEU A 94 4.12 5.23 8.59
N SER A 95 5.03 6.05 8.07
CA SER A 95 5.34 7.37 8.59
C SER A 95 5.22 8.43 7.50
N GLY A 96 4.94 9.67 7.87
CA GLY A 96 4.80 10.78 6.93
C GLY A 96 6.13 11.44 6.53
N GLY A 97 7.26 10.98 7.07
CA GLY A 97 8.59 11.49 6.73
C GLY A 97 9.11 12.61 7.65
N GLY A 98 8.30 13.21 8.50
CA GLY A 98 8.73 14.22 9.46
C GLY A 98 9.56 13.68 10.64
N GLY A 99 9.42 12.39 10.94
CA GLY A 99 10.22 11.69 11.94
C GLY A 99 9.72 11.78 13.38
N SER A 100 8.73 12.62 13.68
CA SER A 100 8.23 12.84 15.06
C SER A 100 7.34 11.71 15.52
N PHE A 101 6.52 11.14 14.64
CA PHE A 101 5.62 10.04 14.94
C PHE A 101 5.34 9.16 13.74
N LYS A 102 4.77 7.98 13.96
CA LYS A 102 4.28 7.08 12.91
C LYS A 102 2.80 7.34 12.66
N SER A 103 2.39 7.27 11.40
CA SER A 103 0.99 7.49 11.01
C SER A 103 0.13 6.27 11.26
N LEU A 104 0.67 5.08 10.92
CA LEU A 104 0.00 3.79 11.09
C LEU A 104 1.01 2.72 11.48
N VAL A 105 0.62 1.84 12.39
CA VAL A 105 1.38 0.64 12.76
C VAL A 105 0.46 -0.56 12.82
N LEU A 106 0.86 -1.65 12.17
CA LEU A 106 0.24 -2.96 12.28
C LEU A 106 1.18 -3.89 13.05
N PHE A 107 0.66 -4.58 14.03
CA PHE A 107 1.42 -5.53 14.84
C PHE A 107 0.58 -6.71 15.29
N LEU A 108 1.22 -7.84 15.52
CA LEU A 108 0.60 -8.99 16.16
C LEU A 108 0.85 -8.94 17.68
N GLY A 109 -0.13 -9.38 18.43
CA GLY A 109 -0.08 -9.38 19.90
C GLY A 109 1.03 -10.25 20.47
N GLN A 110 1.42 -10.02 21.71
CA GLN A 110 2.46 -10.77 22.39
C GLN A 110 2.07 -12.25 22.58
N ARG A 111 0.91 -12.48 23.18
CA ARG A 111 0.45 -13.81 23.65
C ARG A 111 -0.70 -14.38 22.81
N THR A 112 -1.32 -13.55 22.03
CA THR A 112 -2.48 -13.91 21.20
C THR A 112 -2.21 -13.54 19.74
N ASN A 113 -2.78 -14.28 18.83
CA ASN A 113 -2.74 -14.00 17.39
C ASN A 113 -3.66 -12.82 16.99
N LYS A 114 -3.85 -11.87 17.89
CA LYS A 114 -4.57 -10.62 17.65
C LYS A 114 -3.78 -9.71 16.73
N LEU A 115 -4.45 -9.10 15.75
CA LEU A 115 -3.89 -8.03 14.95
C LEU A 115 -4.23 -6.68 15.60
N GLY A 116 -3.21 -5.96 16.01
CA GLY A 116 -3.33 -4.59 16.49
C GLY A 116 -3.17 -3.60 15.35
N VAL A 117 -4.10 -2.67 15.26
CA VAL A 117 -4.08 -1.54 14.32
C VAL A 117 -4.00 -0.25 15.14
N ARG A 118 -2.95 0.53 14.92
CA ARG A 118 -2.75 1.81 15.63
C ARG A 118 -2.52 2.91 14.61
N ILE A 119 -3.24 4.02 14.78
CA ILE A 119 -3.11 5.21 13.93
C ILE A 119 -2.84 6.43 14.80
N SER A 120 -2.15 7.41 14.24
CA SER A 120 -2.07 8.76 14.80
C SER A 120 -3.25 9.58 14.32
N THR A 121 -3.83 10.37 15.21
CA THR A 121 -4.94 11.27 14.91
C THR A 121 -4.58 12.72 15.22
N THR A 122 -5.22 13.69 14.56
CA THR A 122 -4.83 15.11 14.60
C THR A 122 -4.86 15.72 16.01
N SER A 123 -5.84 15.36 16.83
CA SER A 123 -6.00 15.86 18.21
C SER A 123 -5.88 14.75 19.25
N GLY A 124 -5.57 13.52 18.84
CA GLY A 124 -5.42 12.37 19.73
C GLY A 124 -3.98 11.95 19.94
N SER A 125 -3.82 10.72 20.36
CA SER A 125 -2.51 10.13 20.61
C SER A 125 -1.67 10.03 19.33
N LYS A 126 -0.41 10.41 19.45
CA LYS A 126 0.59 10.26 18.38
C LYS A 126 1.44 9.03 18.64
N LEU A 127 1.68 8.25 17.60
CA LEU A 127 2.58 7.09 17.61
C LEU A 127 4.05 7.55 17.63
N ASN A 128 4.42 8.32 18.64
CA ASN A 128 5.78 8.78 18.86
C ASN A 128 6.70 7.64 19.37
N ALA A 129 7.96 7.93 19.60
CA ALA A 129 8.94 6.93 20.06
C ALA A 129 8.53 6.25 21.39
N ALA A 130 7.89 6.97 22.32
CA ALA A 130 7.43 6.42 23.60
C ALA A 130 6.27 5.43 23.40
N GLU A 131 5.30 5.77 22.55
CA GLU A 131 4.17 4.88 22.21
C GLU A 131 4.64 3.66 21.42
N MET A 132 5.57 3.85 20.47
CA MET A 132 6.23 2.73 19.78
C MET A 132 6.96 1.83 20.76
N GLY A 133 7.65 2.39 21.77
CA GLY A 133 8.28 1.61 22.84
C GLY A 133 7.28 0.76 23.63
N LYS A 134 6.07 1.26 23.88
CA LYS A 134 4.99 0.49 24.52
C LYS A 134 4.51 -0.65 23.62
N ILE A 135 4.36 -0.41 22.30
CA ILE A 135 3.98 -1.44 21.33
C ILE A 135 5.02 -2.55 21.26
N THR A 136 6.31 -2.20 21.27
CA THR A 136 7.41 -3.18 21.18
C THR A 136 7.78 -3.78 22.54
N SER A 137 7.23 -3.29 23.64
CA SER A 137 7.50 -3.83 24.97
C SER A 137 6.84 -5.18 25.20
N SER A 138 7.23 -5.83 26.31
CA SER A 138 6.63 -7.09 26.74
C SER A 138 5.25 -6.97 27.39
N SER A 139 4.65 -5.79 27.34
CA SER A 139 3.29 -5.59 27.87
C SER A 139 2.25 -6.22 26.93
N PRO A 140 1.25 -6.94 27.46
CA PRO A 140 0.20 -7.50 26.65
C PRO A 140 -0.59 -6.36 26.00
N MET A 141 -0.68 -6.38 24.65
CA MET A 141 -1.36 -5.39 23.80
C MET A 141 -1.41 -4.04 24.49
N ALA A 142 -0.32 -3.27 24.40
CA ALA A 142 -0.21 -2.01 25.13
C ALA A 142 -1.51 -1.22 24.97
N PRO A 143 -2.25 -1.00 26.04
CA PRO A 143 -3.44 -0.19 25.94
C PRO A 143 -2.98 1.19 25.51
N TYR A 144 -3.56 1.74 24.48
CA TYR A 144 -3.68 3.16 24.39
C TYR A 144 -4.39 3.61 25.66
N THR A 145 -3.72 4.38 26.48
CA THR A 145 -4.26 4.82 27.76
C THR A 145 -5.33 5.88 27.63
N ASP A 146 -5.60 6.35 26.40
CA ASP A 146 -6.64 7.33 26.13
C ASP A 146 -7.91 6.65 25.59
N ASN A 147 -9.04 7.33 25.76
CA ASN A 147 -10.37 6.91 25.30
C ASN A 147 -10.48 6.66 23.78
N ASP A 148 -9.41 6.92 23.04
CA ASP A 148 -9.20 6.56 21.64
C ASP A 148 -8.62 5.16 21.48
N ILE A 149 -8.96 4.24 22.37
CA ILE A 149 -8.58 2.84 22.24
C ILE A 149 -8.98 2.37 20.87
N SER A 150 -8.01 1.94 20.12
CA SER A 150 -8.21 1.41 18.80
C SER A 150 -9.23 0.27 18.83
N MET A 151 -10.44 0.58 18.46
CA MET A 151 -11.48 -0.42 18.30
C MET A 151 -11.25 -1.28 17.05
N CYS A 152 -10.17 -1.01 16.29
CA CYS A 152 -9.87 -1.67 15.03
C CYS A 152 -8.98 -2.91 15.14
N ASP A 153 -8.76 -3.40 16.33
CA ASP A 153 -8.05 -4.66 16.53
C ASP A 153 -8.90 -5.85 16.05
N ILE A 154 -8.26 -6.78 15.36
CA ILE A 154 -8.88 -8.03 14.92
C ILE A 154 -8.55 -9.13 15.95
N GLU A 155 -9.58 -9.85 16.40
CA GLU A 155 -9.47 -10.80 17.51
C GLU A 155 -8.51 -11.96 17.25
N SER A 156 -8.44 -12.43 15.99
CA SER A 156 -7.55 -13.51 15.63
C SER A 156 -7.14 -13.44 14.17
N VAL A 157 -5.88 -13.76 13.93
CA VAL A 157 -5.31 -13.97 12.61
C VAL A 157 -4.91 -15.43 12.48
N ASP A 158 -5.21 -16.05 11.35
CA ASP A 158 -4.81 -17.43 11.13
C ASP A 158 -3.29 -17.56 11.01
N LEU A 159 -2.78 -18.66 11.55
CA LEU A 159 -1.36 -18.97 11.52
C LEU A 159 -1.10 -20.06 10.48
N GLN A 160 0.16 -20.14 10.03
CA GLN A 160 0.64 -21.14 9.07
C GLN A 160 -0.13 -21.16 7.74
N LYS A 161 -0.72 -20.04 7.38
CA LYS A 161 -1.27 -19.78 6.06
C LYS A 161 -1.01 -18.33 5.64
N TRP A 162 -1.11 -18.05 4.36
CA TRP A 162 -1.10 -16.70 3.86
C TRP A 162 -2.42 -16.00 4.19
N VAL A 163 -2.32 -14.85 4.82
CA VAL A 163 -3.44 -13.99 5.19
C VAL A 163 -3.23 -12.61 4.57
N ASN A 164 -4.25 -12.09 3.94
CA ASN A 164 -4.26 -10.71 3.45
C ASN A 164 -4.86 -9.79 4.51
N VAL A 165 -4.14 -8.73 4.82
CA VAL A 165 -4.61 -7.63 5.67
C VAL A 165 -4.66 -6.38 4.82
N THR A 166 -5.84 -5.78 4.69
CA THR A 166 -6.01 -4.48 4.04
C THR A 166 -6.59 -3.49 5.03
N VAL A 167 -5.95 -2.33 5.13
CA VAL A 167 -6.39 -1.22 5.98
C VAL A 167 -6.70 -0.03 5.08
N VAL A 168 -7.91 0.50 5.19
CA VAL A 168 -8.40 1.64 4.43
C VAL A 168 -8.69 2.79 5.40
N LEU A 169 -7.99 3.89 5.21
CA LEU A 169 -8.11 5.12 6.00
C LEU A 169 -8.94 6.13 5.19
N MET A 170 -10.01 6.65 5.78
CA MET A 170 -10.89 7.66 5.18
C MET A 170 -11.21 8.72 6.21
N GLY A 171 -10.40 9.77 6.28
CA GLY A 171 -10.60 10.84 7.25
C GLY A 171 -10.62 10.36 8.70
N LYS A 172 -11.79 10.07 9.25
CA LYS A 172 -11.98 9.54 10.61
C LYS A 172 -12.29 8.05 10.66
N THR A 173 -12.56 7.44 9.52
CA THR A 173 -12.96 6.03 9.46
C THR A 173 -11.77 5.18 9.09
N VAL A 174 -11.66 4.04 9.75
CA VAL A 174 -10.67 3.01 9.47
C VAL A 174 -11.37 1.69 9.25
N ASP A 175 -11.27 1.16 8.07
CA ASP A 175 -11.79 -0.15 7.71
C ASP A 175 -10.65 -1.16 7.62
N VAL A 176 -10.81 -2.28 8.29
CA VAL A 176 -9.86 -3.39 8.27
C VAL A 176 -10.51 -4.59 7.59
N TYR A 177 -9.87 -5.03 6.53
CA TYR A 177 -10.30 -6.21 5.78
C TYR A 177 -9.32 -7.35 6.04
N MET A 178 -9.88 -8.55 6.15
CA MET A 178 -9.13 -9.79 6.24
C MET A 178 -9.55 -10.72 5.09
N ASP A 179 -8.58 -11.18 4.34
CA ASP A 179 -8.81 -12.06 3.18
C ASP A 179 -9.92 -11.52 2.25
N GLY A 180 -9.82 -10.21 1.92
CA GLY A 180 -10.75 -9.52 1.01
C GLY A 180 -12.13 -9.19 1.60
N LYS A 181 -12.39 -9.50 2.87
CA LYS A 181 -13.68 -9.26 3.54
C LYS A 181 -13.55 -8.26 4.66
N LEU A 182 -14.51 -7.35 4.79
CA LEU A 182 -14.55 -6.39 5.89
C LEU A 182 -14.67 -7.14 7.23
N ALA A 183 -13.62 -7.04 8.04
CA ALA A 183 -13.56 -7.64 9.35
C ALA A 183 -13.97 -6.65 10.45
N ARG A 184 -13.62 -5.38 10.29
CA ARG A 184 -13.96 -4.33 11.24
C ARG A 184 -13.96 -2.96 10.59
N SER A 185 -14.89 -2.09 11.03
CA SER A 185 -14.96 -0.67 10.69
C SER A 185 -14.99 0.14 11.98
N CYS A 186 -14.17 1.19 12.06
CA CYS A 186 -14.02 2.01 13.26
C CYS A 186 -14.07 3.48 12.91
N VAL A 187 -14.68 4.26 13.79
CA VAL A 187 -14.73 5.72 13.66
C VAL A 187 -13.98 6.33 14.84
N TYR A 188 -13.00 7.16 14.53
CA TYR A 188 -12.20 7.89 15.50
C TYR A 188 -12.79 9.28 15.77
N GLY A 189 -12.50 9.85 16.93
CA GLY A 189 -12.96 11.19 17.31
C GLY A 189 -12.43 12.28 16.39
N THR A 190 -11.20 12.14 15.91
CA THR A 190 -10.51 13.07 15.00
C THR A 190 -9.94 12.38 13.79
N THR A 191 -9.53 13.15 12.81
CA THR A 191 -9.01 12.62 11.55
C THR A 191 -7.64 11.97 11.72
N PHE A 192 -7.35 11.01 10.85
CA PHE A 192 -6.01 10.46 10.66
C PHE A 192 -4.97 11.56 10.45
N ASP A 193 -3.78 11.38 11.02
CA ASP A 193 -2.70 12.33 10.92
C ASP A 193 -1.42 11.73 10.34
N ALA A 194 -0.68 12.57 9.63
CA ALA A 194 0.60 12.24 9.01
C ALA A 194 1.64 13.31 9.34
N ASP A 195 2.81 12.87 9.78
CA ASP A 195 3.95 13.73 10.08
C ASP A 195 4.73 14.06 8.79
N GLY A 196 4.19 15.01 8.01
CA GLY A 196 4.65 15.32 6.67
C GLY A 196 3.92 14.51 5.59
N ASN A 197 4.24 14.79 4.33
CA ASN A 197 3.55 14.25 3.16
C ASN A 197 4.40 13.30 2.31
N THR A 198 5.66 13.08 2.67
CA THR A 198 6.56 12.14 2.01
C THR A 198 6.61 10.84 2.79
N PRO A 199 5.75 9.86 2.47
CA PRO A 199 5.61 8.68 3.30
C PRO A 199 6.81 7.74 3.18
N THR A 200 7.08 7.07 4.29
CA THR A 200 8.04 5.97 4.39
C THR A 200 7.31 4.73 4.92
N ILE A 201 7.40 3.64 4.20
CA ILE A 201 6.85 2.34 4.62
C ILE A 201 8.01 1.46 5.08
N THR A 202 7.86 0.91 6.27
CA THR A 202 8.80 -0.06 6.83
C THR A 202 8.07 -1.39 6.99
N LEU A 203 8.63 -2.44 6.41
CA LEU A 203 8.10 -3.80 6.47
C LEU A 203 9.00 -4.68 7.33
N GLY A 204 8.40 -5.48 8.22
CA GLY A 204 9.13 -6.37 9.11
C GLY A 204 9.98 -5.62 10.14
N GLY A 205 11.03 -6.27 10.58
CA GLY A 205 11.99 -5.76 11.55
C GLY A 205 12.41 -6.80 12.59
N PRO A 206 13.40 -6.50 13.43
CA PRO A 206 13.95 -7.47 14.39
C PRO A 206 12.94 -7.91 15.46
N ASP A 207 11.95 -7.09 15.74
CA ASP A 207 10.89 -7.39 16.70
C ASP A 207 9.63 -7.96 16.06
N SER A 208 9.63 -8.22 14.75
CA SER A 208 8.50 -8.77 14.02
C SER A 208 8.28 -10.27 14.31
N PHE A 209 7.23 -10.84 13.72
CA PHE A 209 6.93 -12.28 13.84
C PHE A 209 7.93 -13.13 13.05
N SER A 210 8.02 -14.41 13.35
CA SER A 210 8.75 -15.35 12.52
C SER A 210 7.87 -15.83 11.37
N GLY A 211 8.24 -15.48 10.14
CA GLY A 211 7.45 -15.79 8.95
C GLY A 211 7.85 -14.95 7.75
N TYR A 212 6.90 -14.67 6.88
CA TYR A 212 7.13 -13.97 5.63
C TYR A 212 6.11 -12.87 5.39
N ILE A 213 6.55 -11.81 4.71
CA ILE A 213 5.70 -10.77 4.16
C ILE A 213 5.69 -10.97 2.63
N GLY A 214 4.51 -10.99 2.06
CA GLY A 214 4.26 -11.15 0.63
C GLY A 214 3.96 -9.83 -0.06
N LEU A 215 3.17 -9.90 -1.14
CA LEU A 215 2.76 -8.75 -1.92
C LEU A 215 2.17 -7.67 -1.01
N THR A 216 2.78 -6.48 -1.07
CA THR A 216 2.35 -5.31 -0.31
C THR A 216 2.10 -4.16 -1.26
N ARG A 217 0.94 -3.51 -1.12
CA ARG A 217 0.51 -2.36 -1.92
C ARG A 217 0.19 -1.17 -1.04
N ALA A 218 0.33 0.01 -1.60
CA ALA A 218 -0.09 1.25 -0.96
C ALA A 218 -0.71 2.19 -1.99
N ALA A 219 -1.79 2.89 -1.59
CA ALA A 219 -2.47 3.86 -2.42
C ALA A 219 -2.86 5.10 -1.62
N ASN A 220 -2.87 6.26 -2.28
CA ASN A 220 -3.29 7.54 -1.70
C ASN A 220 -4.79 7.82 -1.89
N PHE A 221 -5.58 6.79 -1.98
CA PHE A 221 -7.04 6.83 -2.03
C PHE A 221 -7.63 5.64 -1.27
N ALA A 222 -8.90 5.75 -0.91
CA ALA A 222 -9.61 4.67 -0.24
C ALA A 222 -9.96 3.56 -1.23
N TYR A 223 -9.51 2.34 -0.96
CA TYR A 223 -9.93 1.18 -1.75
C TYR A 223 -11.42 0.91 -1.54
N SER A 224 -12.15 0.77 -2.63
CA SER A 224 -13.49 0.19 -2.57
C SER A 224 -13.42 -1.31 -2.23
N PRO A 225 -14.50 -1.90 -1.69
CA PRO A 225 -14.54 -3.33 -1.41
C PRO A 225 -14.19 -4.22 -2.61
N ASP A 226 -14.54 -3.79 -3.82
CA ASP A 226 -14.21 -4.51 -5.06
C ASP A 226 -12.71 -4.51 -5.34
N ILE A 227 -12.03 -3.37 -5.12
CA ILE A 227 -10.58 -3.27 -5.24
C ILE A 227 -9.90 -4.15 -4.20
N VAL A 228 -10.35 -4.10 -2.94
CA VAL A 228 -9.83 -4.95 -1.86
C VAL A 228 -9.96 -6.43 -2.23
N TYR A 229 -11.13 -6.84 -2.71
CA TYR A 229 -11.35 -8.22 -3.11
C TYR A 229 -10.52 -8.63 -4.32
N SER A 230 -10.35 -7.75 -5.30
CA SER A 230 -9.49 -8.00 -6.46
C SER A 230 -8.01 -8.16 -6.07
N HIS A 231 -7.51 -7.35 -5.11
CA HIS A 231 -6.16 -7.50 -4.57
C HIS A 231 -5.98 -8.82 -3.79
N TYR A 232 -6.99 -9.22 -3.05
CA TYR A 232 -7.00 -10.54 -2.40
C TYR A 232 -6.92 -11.68 -3.42
N GLN A 233 -7.69 -11.60 -4.52
CA GLN A 233 -7.67 -12.62 -5.57
C GLN A 233 -6.33 -12.75 -6.29
N GLN A 234 -5.52 -11.68 -6.33
CA GLN A 234 -4.17 -11.72 -6.92
C GLN A 234 -3.21 -12.62 -6.12
N GLY A 235 -3.51 -12.87 -4.85
CA GLY A 235 -2.68 -13.72 -4.00
C GLY A 235 -1.45 -13.04 -3.44
N PRO A 236 -0.63 -13.79 -2.67
CA PRO A 236 0.53 -13.26 -1.94
C PRO A 236 1.76 -13.00 -2.81
N PHE A 237 1.75 -13.40 -4.08
CA PHE A 237 2.92 -13.32 -4.96
C PHE A 237 2.64 -12.46 -6.18
N ALA A 238 3.57 -11.57 -6.53
CA ALA A 238 3.52 -10.86 -7.80
C ALA A 238 3.90 -11.82 -8.93
N GLY A 239 3.08 -11.90 -9.96
CA GLY A 239 3.39 -12.69 -11.14
C GLY A 239 2.33 -13.72 -11.53
N PHE A 240 1.38 -14.03 -10.68
CA PHE A 240 0.19 -14.76 -11.08
C PHE A 240 -0.93 -13.79 -11.48
N SER A 241 -0.70 -13.06 -12.55
CA SER A 241 -1.79 -12.39 -13.24
C SER A 241 -2.46 -13.41 -14.15
N LEU A 242 -3.79 -13.49 -14.12
CA LEU A 242 -4.54 -14.24 -15.13
C LEU A 242 -4.25 -13.75 -16.56
N SER A 243 -3.70 -12.54 -16.72
CA SER A 243 -3.15 -12.05 -17.98
C SER A 243 -1.86 -12.77 -18.40
N SER A 244 -1.11 -13.37 -17.47
CA SER A 244 0.02 -14.26 -17.82
C SER A 244 -0.42 -15.67 -18.24
N LEU A 245 -1.70 -15.98 -18.04
CA LEU A 245 -2.37 -17.16 -18.62
C LEU A 245 -3.02 -16.83 -19.97
N ASN A 246 -2.52 -15.80 -20.67
CA ASN A 246 -2.93 -15.61 -22.07
C ASN A 246 -2.35 -16.80 -22.86
N PRO A 247 -3.16 -17.85 -23.17
CA PRO A 247 -2.67 -19.03 -23.88
C PRO A 247 -2.38 -18.73 -25.36
N PHE A 248 -2.53 -17.49 -25.76
CA PHE A 248 -2.33 -17.01 -27.11
C PHE A 248 -1.17 -16.01 -27.14
N SER A 249 0.07 -16.52 -27.10
CA SER A 249 1.18 -15.80 -27.72
C SER A 249 0.96 -15.88 -29.23
N TYR A 250 0.61 -14.79 -29.87
CA TYR A 250 0.51 -14.73 -31.31
C TYR A 250 1.65 -13.87 -31.85
N ASP A 251 2.46 -14.48 -32.69
CA ASP A 251 3.38 -13.76 -33.55
C ASP A 251 2.63 -13.43 -34.84
N LEU A 252 2.39 -12.18 -35.08
CA LEU A 252 1.77 -11.72 -36.32
C LEU A 252 2.89 -11.25 -37.24
N THR A 253 3.24 -12.10 -38.21
CA THR A 253 4.17 -11.78 -39.29
C THR A 253 3.41 -11.60 -40.59
N LEU A 254 3.44 -10.39 -41.14
CA LEU A 254 2.98 -10.10 -42.47
C LEU A 254 4.19 -10.13 -43.43
N SER A 255 4.19 -11.09 -44.32
CA SER A 255 5.21 -11.20 -45.37
C SER A 255 4.59 -11.06 -46.75
N SER A 256 5.24 -10.34 -47.65
CA SER A 256 4.91 -10.28 -49.09
C SER A 256 6.16 -10.62 -49.90
N ASN A 257 6.03 -11.54 -50.83
CA ASN A 257 7.12 -12.02 -51.71
C ASN A 257 8.39 -12.45 -50.94
N GLY A 258 8.23 -13.09 -49.77
CA GLY A 258 9.35 -13.60 -49.00
C GLY A 258 10.07 -12.56 -48.11
N SER A 259 9.63 -11.32 -48.12
CA SER A 259 10.12 -10.29 -47.20
C SER A 259 9.09 -9.99 -46.13
N THR A 260 9.51 -9.93 -44.86
CA THR A 260 8.67 -9.55 -43.73
C THR A 260 8.44 -8.03 -43.76
N ILE A 261 7.17 -7.63 -43.92
CA ILE A 261 6.78 -6.20 -43.93
C ILE A 261 6.48 -5.70 -42.52
N PHE A 262 5.98 -6.57 -41.66
CA PHE A 262 5.62 -6.22 -40.29
C PHE A 262 5.70 -7.48 -39.42
N SER A 263 6.33 -7.37 -38.25
CA SER A 263 6.29 -8.38 -37.20
C SER A 263 6.01 -7.71 -35.86
N THR A 264 5.06 -8.24 -35.08
CA THR A 264 4.85 -7.86 -33.68
C THR A 264 4.75 -9.14 -32.88
N SER A 265 5.53 -9.21 -31.81
CA SER A 265 5.46 -10.22 -30.77
C SER A 265 4.99 -9.53 -29.49
N ASN A 266 4.05 -10.14 -28.78
CA ASN A 266 3.75 -9.78 -27.40
C ASN A 266 4.59 -10.70 -26.50
N GLU A 267 5.66 -10.17 -25.93
CA GLU A 267 6.34 -10.76 -24.78
C GLU A 267 5.60 -10.42 -23.47
#